data_8e534f676a5fb3a17209de4849e85276
#
_entry.id   8e534f676a5fb3a17209de4849e85276
#
_cell.length_a   1.000
_cell.length_b   1.000
_cell.length_c   1.000
_cell.angle_alpha   90.00
_cell.angle_beta   90.00
_cell.angle_gamma   90.00
#
_symmetry.space_group_name_H-M   'P 1'
#
loop_
_entity.id
_entity.type
_entity.pdbx_description
1 polymer ?
#
loop_
_entity_poly.entity_id
_entity_poly.type
_entity_poly.pdbx_seq_one_letter_code
_entity_poly.pdbx_strand_id
1 'polypeptide(L)'
;AYEIRLSLVGSEMCIRDKSTFRGYGPEQGYDFLHAALVKYYASFGVTLESDEIFISDGAKSDCANITDIFSNANTILIPDPVYPVYLDTNIMCGRHIIYMEGKPENDFLPMPDENVKADVIYLCSPNNPTGSAYTKEQLEEWVAYALKNDAVILYDAAYEAYVTDPAIPRSIFVIEDAKKCAIEL
;
A
#
# COMPACT_ATOMS: atom_id res chain seq x y z
N ALA A 1 21.47 19.25 31.97
CA ALA A 1 20.70 18.41 31.03
C ALA A 1 19.26 18.92 30.92
N TYR A 2 18.65 19.34 32.03
CA TYR A 2 17.26 19.85 32.04
C TYR A 2 17.12 21.22 31.36
N GLU A 3 18.11 22.10 31.54
CA GLU A 3 18.14 23.43 30.91
C GLU A 3 18.32 23.35 29.39
N ILE A 4 19.10 22.38 28.92
CA ILE A 4 19.29 22.14 27.46
C ILE A 4 17.96 21.68 26.81
N ARG A 5 17.17 20.83 27.49
CA ARG A 5 15.86 20.42 26.99
C ARG A 5 14.85 21.57 26.91
N LEU A 6 14.84 22.44 27.95
CA LEU A 6 13.94 23.60 27.95
C LEU A 6 14.32 24.62 26.88
N SER A 7 15.62 24.83 26.62
CA SER A 7 16.07 25.72 25.55
C SER A 7 15.80 25.18 24.15
N LEU A 8 15.88 23.86 23.96
CA LEU A 8 15.48 23.21 22.69
C LEU A 8 13.99 23.35 22.44
N VAL A 9 13.13 23.08 23.43
CA VAL A 9 11.67 23.27 23.32
C VAL A 9 11.33 24.72 23.04
N GLY A 10 11.99 25.67 23.68
CA GLY A 10 11.80 27.10 23.42
C GLY A 10 12.22 27.51 22.02
N SER A 11 13.31 26.97 21.48
CA SER A 11 13.75 27.23 20.12
C SER A 11 12.84 26.61 19.07
N GLU A 12 12.31 25.42 19.32
CA GLU A 12 11.30 24.79 18.45
C GLU A 12 10.01 25.62 18.37
N MET A 13 9.51 26.11 19.51
CA MET A 13 8.35 27.01 19.49
C MET A 13 8.61 28.30 18.70
N CYS A 14 9.78 28.91 18.86
CA CYS A 14 10.17 30.09 18.10
C CYS A 14 10.32 29.84 16.60
N ILE A 15 10.74 28.65 16.21
CA ILE A 15 10.86 28.25 14.80
C ILE A 15 9.49 27.96 14.19
N ARG A 16 8.57 27.39 14.96
CA ARG A 16 7.24 27.01 14.50
C ARG A 16 6.39 28.19 14.02
N ASP A 17 6.61 29.36 14.58
CA ASP A 17 5.90 30.60 14.21
C ASP A 17 6.46 31.27 12.94
N LYS A 18 7.51 30.70 12.32
CA LYS A 18 8.12 31.24 11.12
C LYS A 18 7.71 30.47 9.88
N SER A 19 7.51 31.18 8.77
CA SER A 19 7.23 30.60 7.46
C SER A 19 8.31 29.64 6.94
N THR A 20 9.47 29.62 7.59
CA THR A 20 10.64 28.78 7.27
C THR A 20 10.82 27.61 8.22
N PHE A 21 9.81 27.25 9.01
CA PHE A 21 9.88 26.10 9.92
C PHE A 21 10.32 24.83 9.18
N ARG A 22 11.27 24.10 9.79
CA ARG A 22 11.87 22.86 9.27
C ARG A 22 11.91 21.74 10.30
N GLY A 23 11.12 21.82 11.37
CA GLY A 23 10.99 20.80 12.39
C GLY A 23 10.04 19.68 11.95
N TYR A 24 9.63 18.86 12.92
CA TYR A 24 8.66 17.79 12.70
C TYR A 24 7.31 18.37 12.23
N GLY A 25 6.79 17.83 11.16
CA GLY A 25 5.42 18.11 10.69
C GLY A 25 4.36 17.38 11.53
N PRO A 26 3.08 17.48 11.14
CA PRO A 26 2.03 16.65 11.71
C PRO A 26 2.32 15.17 11.47
N GLU A 27 2.02 14.32 12.46
CA GLU A 27 2.30 12.88 12.41
C GLU A 27 1.64 12.16 11.22
N GLN A 28 0.46 12.61 10.82
CA GLN A 28 -0.30 12.02 9.72
C GLN A 28 -0.08 12.74 8.37
N GLY A 29 0.78 13.76 8.33
CA GLY A 29 1.04 14.57 7.14
C GLY A 29 0.37 15.95 7.19
N TYR A 30 0.70 16.78 6.20
CA TYR A 30 0.14 18.14 6.09
C TYR A 30 -1.21 18.14 5.37
N ASP A 31 -2.14 18.95 5.84
CA ASP A 31 -3.50 19.08 5.27
C ASP A 31 -3.48 19.40 3.76
N PHE A 32 -2.53 20.22 3.31
CA PHE A 32 -2.42 20.56 1.88
C PHE A 32 -2.08 19.35 1.03
N LEU A 33 -1.28 18.39 1.56
CA LEU A 33 -0.90 17.18 0.85
C LEU A 33 -2.08 16.20 0.81
N HIS A 34 -2.78 16.02 1.94
CA HIS A 34 -4.02 15.24 1.99
C HIS A 34 -5.04 15.75 0.98
N ALA A 35 -5.28 17.08 0.95
CA ALA A 35 -6.19 17.69 0.00
C ALA A 35 -5.75 17.50 -1.48
N ALA A 36 -4.46 17.47 -1.73
CA ALA A 36 -3.92 17.19 -3.06
C ALA A 36 -4.14 15.73 -3.47
N LEU A 37 -3.90 14.78 -2.55
CA LEU A 37 -4.13 13.35 -2.79
C LEU A 37 -5.61 13.02 -2.98
N VAL A 38 -6.50 13.57 -2.16
CA VAL A 38 -7.96 13.44 -2.37
C VAL A 38 -8.36 13.86 -3.78
N LYS A 39 -7.85 15.00 -4.26
CA LYS A 39 -8.12 15.47 -5.63
C LYS A 39 -7.50 14.57 -6.69
N TYR A 40 -6.31 14.04 -6.42
CA TYR A 40 -5.62 13.15 -7.33
C TYR A 40 -6.42 11.85 -7.54
N TYR A 41 -6.84 11.20 -6.47
CA TYR A 41 -7.67 10.01 -6.53
C TYR A 41 -9.04 10.27 -7.17
N ALA A 42 -9.64 11.42 -6.86
CA ALA A 42 -10.91 11.82 -7.49
C ALA A 42 -10.80 11.95 -9.01
N SER A 43 -9.62 12.26 -9.56
CA SER A 43 -9.40 12.40 -11.01
C SER A 43 -9.58 11.09 -11.79
N PHE A 44 -9.51 9.94 -11.12
CA PHE A 44 -9.78 8.62 -11.70
C PHE A 44 -10.94 7.87 -11.00
N GLY A 45 -11.83 8.64 -10.37
CA GLY A 45 -13.12 8.13 -9.89
C GLY A 45 -13.12 7.54 -8.47
N VAL A 46 -12.02 7.70 -7.73
CA VAL A 46 -11.92 7.23 -6.33
C VAL A 46 -12.22 8.39 -5.37
N THR A 47 -13.15 8.18 -4.45
CA THR A 47 -13.44 9.13 -3.37
C THR A 47 -12.75 8.67 -2.10
N LEU A 48 -11.87 9.52 -1.56
CA LEU A 48 -11.19 9.30 -0.28
C LEU A 48 -11.51 10.45 0.68
N GLU A 49 -11.64 10.12 1.96
CA GLU A 49 -11.65 11.10 3.04
C GLU A 49 -10.21 11.36 3.51
N SER A 50 -9.97 12.52 4.12
CA SER A 50 -8.63 12.92 4.54
C SER A 50 -8.02 11.98 5.60
N ASP A 51 -8.83 11.36 6.43
CA ASP A 51 -8.46 10.41 7.48
C ASP A 51 -8.25 8.97 6.98
N GLU A 52 -8.53 8.72 5.69
CA GLU A 52 -8.17 7.47 5.01
C GLU A 52 -6.75 7.52 4.40
N ILE A 53 -6.04 8.65 4.51
CA ILE A 53 -4.74 8.89 3.88
C ILE A 53 -3.65 9.02 4.96
N PHE A 54 -2.60 8.24 4.86
CA PHE A 54 -1.45 8.25 5.75
C PHE A 54 -0.20 8.59 4.94
N ILE A 55 0.55 9.60 5.39
CA ILE A 55 1.77 10.04 4.71
C ILE A 55 2.99 9.41 5.36
N SER A 56 3.81 8.78 4.56
CA SER A 56 5.07 8.15 4.96
C SER A 56 6.27 8.68 4.16
N ASP A 57 7.40 8.03 4.32
CA ASP A 57 8.63 8.30 3.58
C ASP A 57 8.81 7.41 2.34
N GLY A 58 7.79 6.68 1.96
CA GLY A 58 7.72 5.93 0.70
C GLY A 58 7.25 4.48 0.83
N ALA A 59 6.73 3.93 -0.27
CA ALA A 59 6.09 2.61 -0.33
C ALA A 59 6.97 1.46 0.21
N LYS A 60 8.30 1.53 0.07
CA LYS A 60 9.20 0.52 0.64
C LYS A 60 9.13 0.48 2.16
N SER A 61 9.13 1.64 2.81
CA SER A 61 8.97 1.77 4.27
C SER A 61 7.60 1.29 4.69
N ASP A 62 6.56 1.64 3.92
CA ASP A 62 5.18 1.20 4.19
C ASP A 62 5.06 -0.31 4.11
N CYS A 63 5.59 -0.94 3.05
CA CYS A 63 5.61 -2.39 2.91
C CYS A 63 6.29 -3.12 4.09
N ALA A 64 7.28 -2.49 4.71
CA ALA A 64 7.94 -3.05 5.88
C ALA A 64 7.16 -2.78 7.17
N ASN A 65 6.74 -1.53 7.41
CA ASN A 65 6.13 -1.09 8.65
C ASN A 65 4.72 -1.66 8.83
N ILE A 66 3.94 -1.78 7.75
CA ILE A 66 2.58 -2.31 7.80
C ILE A 66 2.54 -3.76 8.30
N THR A 67 3.65 -4.48 8.19
CA THR A 67 3.73 -5.84 8.70
C THR A 67 3.52 -5.93 10.21
N ASP A 68 3.76 -4.85 10.96
CA ASP A 68 3.63 -4.82 12.43
C ASP A 68 2.17 -4.91 12.90
N ILE A 69 1.20 -4.57 12.04
CA ILE A 69 -0.23 -4.69 12.38
C ILE A 69 -0.77 -6.12 12.21
N PHE A 70 0.01 -7.02 11.58
CA PHE A 70 -0.40 -8.39 11.32
C PHE A 70 0.30 -9.38 12.27
N SER A 71 -0.42 -10.45 12.62
CA SER A 71 0.13 -11.53 13.44
C SER A 71 1.26 -12.27 12.70
N ASN A 72 2.27 -12.72 13.43
CA ASN A 72 3.28 -13.63 12.89
C ASN A 72 2.73 -15.00 12.49
N ALA A 73 1.52 -15.35 12.96
CA ALA A 73 0.81 -16.56 12.57
C ALA A 73 0.05 -16.44 11.24
N ASN A 74 -0.06 -15.22 10.69
CA ASN A 74 -0.74 -15.00 9.41
C ASN A 74 0.01 -15.65 8.25
N THR A 75 -0.75 -16.19 7.33
CA THR A 75 -0.27 -16.74 6.05
C THR A 75 -0.28 -15.66 5.00
N ILE A 76 0.83 -15.52 4.30
CA ILE A 76 1.08 -14.49 3.29
C ILE A 76 1.07 -15.10 1.91
N LEU A 77 0.31 -14.51 1.00
CA LEU A 77 0.24 -14.90 -0.41
C LEU A 77 1.01 -13.86 -1.26
N ILE A 78 2.03 -14.32 -1.97
CA ILE A 78 2.94 -13.45 -2.73
C ILE A 78 3.07 -13.96 -4.17
N PRO A 79 2.86 -13.10 -5.20
CA PRO A 79 3.23 -13.43 -6.58
C PRO A 79 4.75 -13.67 -6.73
N ASP A 80 5.16 -14.52 -7.67
CA ASP A 80 6.55 -14.72 -8.04
C ASP A 80 6.65 -14.78 -9.58
N PRO A 81 7.41 -13.87 -10.22
CA PRO A 81 8.34 -12.88 -9.65
C PRO A 81 7.67 -11.59 -9.13
N VAL A 82 8.24 -11.03 -8.08
CA VAL A 82 7.73 -9.81 -7.44
C VAL A 82 8.86 -9.00 -6.80
N TYR A 83 8.56 -7.81 -6.34
CA TYR A 83 9.48 -6.97 -5.59
C TYR A 83 9.91 -7.65 -4.26
N PRO A 84 11.23 -7.84 -4.02
CA PRO A 84 11.71 -8.70 -2.93
C PRO A 84 11.30 -8.27 -1.53
N VAL A 85 10.99 -6.99 -1.31
CA VAL A 85 10.67 -6.47 0.04
C VAL A 85 9.47 -7.17 0.66
N TYR A 86 8.47 -7.57 -0.12
CA TYR A 86 7.30 -8.28 0.41
C TYR A 86 7.68 -9.64 0.99
N LEU A 87 8.58 -10.33 0.31
CA LEU A 87 9.10 -11.62 0.77
C LEU A 87 10.01 -11.46 2.00
N ASP A 88 11.01 -10.60 1.88
CA ASP A 88 12.07 -10.45 2.89
C ASP A 88 11.51 -10.03 4.24
N THR A 89 10.61 -9.04 4.28
CA THR A 89 9.99 -8.57 5.52
C THR A 89 9.16 -9.64 6.20
N ASN A 90 8.41 -10.45 5.45
CA ASN A 90 7.59 -11.51 6.01
C ASN A 90 8.42 -12.72 6.45
N ILE A 91 9.52 -13.06 5.75
CA ILE A 91 10.49 -14.07 6.21
C ILE A 91 11.14 -13.64 7.52
N MET A 92 11.55 -12.38 7.64
CA MET A 92 12.14 -11.83 8.87
C MET A 92 11.18 -11.93 10.06
N CYS A 93 9.89 -11.80 9.83
CA CYS A 93 8.85 -11.98 10.85
C CYS A 93 8.50 -13.46 11.12
N GLY A 94 9.06 -14.40 10.36
CA GLY A 94 8.80 -15.84 10.51
C GLY A 94 7.43 -16.30 10.03
N ARG A 95 6.77 -15.55 9.15
CA ARG A 95 5.45 -15.86 8.62
C ARG A 95 5.50 -16.99 7.59
N HIS A 96 4.41 -17.72 7.48
CA HIS A 96 4.24 -18.72 6.43
C HIS A 96 3.94 -18.04 5.10
N ILE A 97 4.68 -18.41 4.04
CA ILE A 97 4.56 -17.80 2.72
C ILE A 97 4.09 -18.84 1.72
N ILE A 98 3.07 -18.47 0.96
CA ILE A 98 2.59 -19.20 -0.20
C ILE A 98 2.92 -18.37 -1.45
N TYR A 99 3.56 -18.99 -2.43
CA TYR A 99 3.88 -18.35 -3.69
C TYR A 99 2.81 -18.62 -4.73
N MET A 100 2.48 -17.60 -5.50
CA MET A 100 1.65 -17.70 -6.70
C MET A 100 2.55 -17.55 -7.92
N GLU A 101 2.62 -18.57 -8.76
CA GLU A 101 3.51 -18.58 -9.90
C GLU A 101 3.00 -17.71 -11.05
N GLY A 102 3.71 -16.62 -11.30
CA GLY A 102 3.55 -15.79 -12.51
C GLY A 102 4.35 -16.41 -13.66
N LYS A 103 3.69 -16.70 -14.77
CA LYS A 103 4.25 -17.31 -15.96
C LYS A 103 3.89 -16.51 -17.22
N PRO A 104 4.60 -16.69 -18.33
CA PRO A 104 4.20 -16.08 -19.59
C PRO A 104 2.76 -16.40 -20.00
N GLU A 105 2.27 -17.62 -19.68
CA GLU A 105 0.95 -18.09 -20.02
C GLU A 105 -0.19 -17.37 -19.27
N ASN A 106 0.12 -16.75 -18.14
CA ASN A 106 -0.81 -15.92 -17.36
C ASN A 106 -0.37 -14.44 -17.29
N ASP A 107 0.45 -14.00 -18.27
CA ASP A 107 0.99 -12.65 -18.33
C ASP A 107 1.71 -12.19 -17.03
N PHE A 108 2.26 -13.15 -16.28
CA PHE A 108 2.84 -12.94 -14.95
C PHE A 108 1.87 -12.36 -13.91
N LEU A 109 0.57 -12.55 -14.13
CA LEU A 109 -0.52 -12.08 -13.26
C LEU A 109 -1.28 -13.30 -12.72
N PRO A 110 -0.78 -13.93 -11.64
CA PRO A 110 -1.51 -15.06 -11.06
C PRO A 110 -2.86 -14.61 -10.53
N MET A 111 -3.84 -15.52 -10.61
CA MET A 111 -5.20 -15.31 -10.14
C MET A 111 -5.47 -16.11 -8.87
N PRO A 112 -6.53 -15.78 -8.10
CA PRO A 112 -6.85 -16.49 -6.87
C PRO A 112 -7.11 -17.98 -7.11
N ASP A 113 -6.59 -18.82 -6.22
CA ASP A 113 -6.93 -20.26 -6.14
C ASP A 113 -7.84 -20.48 -4.92
N GLU A 114 -9.04 -20.96 -5.16
CA GLU A 114 -10.05 -21.25 -4.13
C GLU A 114 -9.59 -22.30 -3.09
N ASN A 115 -8.60 -23.13 -3.41
CA ASN A 115 -8.05 -24.14 -2.52
C ASN A 115 -6.95 -23.57 -1.60
N VAL A 116 -6.47 -22.38 -1.87
CA VAL A 116 -5.47 -21.69 -1.08
C VAL A 116 -6.18 -20.72 -0.13
N LYS A 117 -5.73 -20.65 1.12
CA LYS A 117 -6.17 -19.65 2.09
C LYS A 117 -4.98 -18.83 2.54
N ALA A 118 -5.13 -17.52 2.52
CA ALA A 118 -4.14 -16.57 3.01
C ALA A 118 -4.85 -15.47 3.80
N ASP A 119 -4.13 -14.88 4.75
CA ASP A 119 -4.63 -13.76 5.56
C ASP A 119 -4.21 -12.42 4.95
N VAL A 120 -3.04 -12.38 4.31
CA VAL A 120 -2.50 -11.18 3.66
C VAL A 120 -2.05 -11.53 2.25
N ILE A 121 -2.44 -10.70 1.30
CA ILE A 121 -2.17 -10.89 -0.13
C ILE A 121 -1.42 -9.68 -0.65
N TYR A 122 -0.25 -9.87 -1.23
CA TYR A 122 0.46 -8.80 -1.93
C TYR A 122 0.11 -8.81 -3.41
N LEU A 123 -0.29 -7.66 -3.94
CA LEU A 123 -0.47 -7.42 -5.37
C LEU A 123 0.28 -6.13 -5.73
N CYS A 124 1.02 -6.15 -6.84
CA CYS A 124 1.68 -4.98 -7.38
C CYS A 124 1.20 -4.75 -8.81
N SER A 125 0.65 -3.56 -9.10
CA SER A 125 0.12 -3.28 -10.43
C SER A 125 0.28 -1.79 -10.80
N PRO A 126 1.10 -1.49 -11.80
CA PRO A 126 1.97 -2.40 -12.58
C PRO A 126 3.03 -3.13 -11.74
N ASN A 127 3.25 -4.42 -12.05
CA ASN A 127 4.15 -5.26 -11.26
C ASN A 127 5.63 -4.96 -11.50
N ASN A 128 6.41 -4.94 -10.44
CA ASN A 128 7.86 -4.99 -10.49
C ASN A 128 8.31 -6.45 -10.21
N PRO A 129 8.99 -7.19 -11.15
CA PRO A 129 9.75 -6.63 -12.29
C PRO A 129 9.09 -6.74 -13.66
N THR A 130 7.89 -7.31 -13.79
CA THR A 130 7.36 -7.75 -15.08
C THR A 130 6.73 -6.62 -15.90
N GLY A 131 6.26 -5.56 -15.26
CA GLY A 131 5.51 -4.47 -15.88
C GLY A 131 4.05 -4.82 -16.19
N SER A 132 3.61 -6.04 -15.89
CA SER A 132 2.22 -6.48 -16.10
C SER A 132 1.28 -5.77 -15.15
N ALA A 133 0.07 -5.48 -15.61
CA ALA A 133 -0.94 -4.78 -14.80
C ALA A 133 -2.29 -5.52 -14.85
N TYR A 134 -2.93 -5.66 -13.71
CA TYR A 134 -4.22 -6.32 -13.58
C TYR A 134 -5.32 -5.52 -14.27
N THR A 135 -6.22 -6.20 -14.97
CA THR A 135 -7.46 -5.61 -15.47
C THR A 135 -8.45 -5.39 -14.33
N LYS A 136 -9.52 -4.65 -14.64
CA LYS A 136 -10.59 -4.42 -13.67
C LYS A 136 -11.22 -5.73 -13.21
N GLU A 137 -11.54 -6.62 -14.14
CA GLU A 137 -12.16 -7.92 -13.88
C GLU A 137 -11.26 -8.81 -12.99
N GLN A 138 -9.97 -8.81 -13.24
CA GLN A 138 -9.01 -9.56 -12.44
C GLN A 138 -8.94 -9.01 -11.00
N LEU A 139 -8.98 -7.69 -10.82
CA LEU A 139 -9.01 -7.09 -9.48
C LEU A 139 -10.36 -7.36 -8.78
N GLU A 140 -11.47 -7.40 -9.50
CA GLU A 140 -12.77 -7.81 -8.94
C GLU A 140 -12.73 -9.24 -8.39
N GLU A 141 -12.06 -10.17 -9.08
CA GLU A 141 -11.85 -11.54 -8.59
C GLU A 141 -10.99 -11.56 -7.30
N TRP A 142 -9.93 -10.76 -7.26
CA TRP A 142 -9.07 -10.64 -6.06
C TRP A 142 -9.81 -10.06 -4.87
N VAL A 143 -10.61 -9.01 -5.07
CA VAL A 143 -11.42 -8.40 -4.01
C VAL A 143 -12.47 -9.39 -3.51
N ALA A 144 -13.15 -10.09 -4.42
CA ALA A 144 -14.12 -11.12 -4.04
C ALA A 144 -13.47 -12.26 -3.24
N TYR A 145 -12.29 -12.71 -3.65
CA TYR A 145 -11.52 -13.72 -2.93
C TYR A 145 -11.13 -13.25 -1.52
N ALA A 146 -10.62 -12.01 -1.39
CA ALA A 146 -10.21 -11.45 -0.11
C ALA A 146 -11.38 -11.34 0.86
N LEU A 147 -12.51 -10.80 0.40
CA LEU A 147 -13.73 -10.68 1.21
C LEU A 147 -14.27 -12.05 1.66
N LYS A 148 -14.23 -13.05 0.78
CA LYS A 148 -14.68 -14.41 1.08
C LYS A 148 -13.82 -15.11 2.15
N ASN A 149 -12.52 -14.82 2.17
CA ASN A 149 -11.55 -15.47 3.03
C ASN A 149 -11.17 -14.62 4.27
N ASP A 150 -11.78 -13.46 4.47
CA ASP A 150 -11.43 -12.50 5.52
C ASP A 150 -9.93 -12.09 5.45
N ALA A 151 -9.44 -11.90 4.23
CA ALA A 151 -8.06 -11.57 3.93
C ALA A 151 -7.89 -10.08 3.62
N VAL A 152 -6.67 -9.56 3.81
CA VAL A 152 -6.30 -8.19 3.48
C VAL A 152 -5.40 -8.18 2.24
N ILE A 153 -5.74 -7.36 1.25
CA ILE A 153 -4.90 -7.07 0.10
C ILE A 153 -4.00 -5.86 0.41
N LEU A 154 -2.69 -6.04 0.30
CA LEU A 154 -1.71 -4.96 0.23
C LEU A 154 -1.42 -4.71 -1.25
N TYR A 155 -1.94 -3.61 -1.76
CA TYR A 155 -1.88 -3.27 -3.18
C TYR A 155 -0.84 -2.19 -3.41
N ASP A 156 0.29 -2.56 -4.03
CA ASP A 156 1.36 -1.62 -4.35
C ASP A 156 1.10 -0.98 -5.72
N ALA A 157 0.79 0.32 -5.70
CA ALA A 157 0.49 1.14 -6.86
C ALA A 157 1.65 2.08 -7.26
N ALA A 158 2.88 1.82 -6.79
CA ALA A 158 4.03 2.72 -6.99
C ALA A 158 4.28 3.12 -8.45
N TYR A 159 3.82 2.32 -9.40
CA TYR A 159 3.97 2.57 -10.85
C TYR A 159 2.67 2.99 -11.55
N GLU A 160 1.60 3.28 -10.81
CA GLU A 160 0.29 3.61 -11.38
C GLU A 160 0.31 4.77 -12.39
N ALA A 161 1.18 5.76 -12.14
CA ALA A 161 1.33 6.92 -13.03
C ALA A 161 1.83 6.57 -14.44
N TYR A 162 2.41 5.40 -14.64
CA TYR A 162 2.87 4.90 -15.95
C TYR A 162 1.76 4.18 -16.73
N VAL A 163 0.61 3.91 -16.12
CA VAL A 163 -0.55 3.32 -16.81
C VAL A 163 -1.09 4.34 -17.79
N THR A 164 -1.03 3.98 -19.08
CA THR A 164 -1.52 4.82 -20.19
C THR A 164 -2.81 4.31 -20.81
N ASP A 165 -3.11 3.01 -20.62
CA ASP A 165 -4.35 2.41 -21.08
C ASP A 165 -5.48 2.73 -20.09
N PRO A 166 -6.53 3.46 -20.50
CA PRO A 166 -7.64 3.83 -19.63
C PRO A 166 -8.48 2.63 -19.15
N ALA A 167 -8.32 1.45 -19.76
CA ALA A 167 -8.99 0.22 -19.34
C ALA A 167 -8.31 -0.42 -18.11
N ILE A 168 -7.06 -0.08 -17.84
CA ILE A 168 -6.31 -0.60 -16.68
C ILE A 168 -6.53 0.31 -15.47
N PRO A 169 -6.99 -0.23 -14.34
CA PRO A 169 -7.18 0.55 -13.11
C PRO A 169 -5.85 1.11 -12.58
N ARG A 170 -5.87 2.38 -12.15
CA ARG A 170 -4.74 3.04 -11.48
C ARG A 170 -4.76 2.85 -9.98
N SER A 171 -5.88 2.41 -9.43
CA SER A 171 -6.08 2.16 -8.00
C SER A 171 -7.02 0.98 -7.84
N ILE A 172 -6.78 0.16 -6.82
CA ILE A 172 -7.69 -0.93 -6.46
C ILE A 172 -9.05 -0.39 -5.97
N PHE A 173 -9.08 0.85 -5.47
CA PHE A 173 -10.29 1.46 -4.91
C PHE A 173 -11.34 1.84 -5.98
N VAL A 174 -11.05 1.68 -7.28
CA VAL A 174 -12.10 1.75 -8.31
C VAL A 174 -12.98 0.49 -8.34
N ILE A 175 -12.54 -0.58 -7.66
CA ILE A 175 -13.30 -1.82 -7.51
C ILE A 175 -14.27 -1.67 -6.34
N GLU A 176 -15.52 -2.07 -6.56
CA GLU A 176 -16.54 -2.08 -5.52
C GLU A 176 -16.10 -2.93 -4.32
N ASP A 177 -16.35 -2.42 -3.12
CA ASP A 177 -16.00 -3.07 -1.85
C ASP A 177 -14.48 -3.24 -1.56
N ALA A 178 -13.58 -2.83 -2.45
CA ALA A 178 -12.14 -2.93 -2.20
C ALA A 178 -11.69 -2.24 -0.90
N LYS A 179 -12.28 -1.11 -0.54
CA LYS A 179 -12.00 -0.41 0.74
C LYS A 179 -12.27 -1.25 1.99
N LYS A 180 -13.01 -2.35 1.89
CA LYS A 180 -13.30 -3.24 3.02
C LYS A 180 -12.18 -4.24 3.29
N CYS A 181 -11.32 -4.49 2.29
CA CYS A 181 -10.31 -5.53 2.36
C CYS A 181 -8.96 -5.15 1.75
N ALA A 182 -8.77 -3.92 1.29
CA ALA A 182 -7.50 -3.50 0.68
C ALA A 182 -6.90 -2.27 1.34
N ILE A 183 -5.57 -2.25 1.37
CA ILE A 183 -4.73 -1.09 1.70
C ILE A 183 -3.85 -0.84 0.48
N GLU A 184 -3.86 0.38 -0.04
CA GLU A 184 -3.04 0.79 -1.19
C GLU A 184 -1.81 1.55 -0.72
N LEU A 185 -0.64 1.22 -1.31
CA LEU A 185 0.70 1.74 -0.98
C LEU A 185 1.29 2.51 -2.16
#